data_4533dce2f754c089c70a84b746f466a3
#
_entry.id   4533dce2f754c089c70a84b746f466a3
#
_cell.length_a   1.000
_cell.length_b   1.000
_cell.length_c   1.000
_cell.angle_alpha   90.00
_cell.angle_beta   90.00
_cell.angle_gamma   90.00
#
_symmetry.space_group_name_H-M   'P 1'
#
loop_
_entity.id
_entity.type
_entity.pdbx_description
1 polymer ?
#
loop_
_entity_poly.entity_id
_entity_poly.type
_entity_poly.pdbx_seq_one_letter_code
_entity_poly.pdbx_strand_id
1 'polypeptide(L)'
;MNHKKTSIIILTYNKLEYTQACIESIRKYTPRGTYQLIVVDNLSTDGTRDWLAEQTDILTIFNEENVGFPKGCNQGMELSTGDSILLLNNDVVVTENWLKLMNDCLYSSDEIGAVGPVTNSAYGDQEIAVSYSTLDEMWDFANTYNLTAEPDWERRLKLIGFCMLIKKEAVDQVGLLDEAFTPGMCEDSDYSFRLLKSGFELILCRNVFIHHFGSTSFGEMPEQRQRLWNRNREKFEEKWGFHTSYHAQPREDLVQLMNEQDRYKKMNILDIGCACGATLLNVKYKYPNAELFGIEKNEHAASIAGLIGNVTIGDGETISYEAEAYDYIILGDILQQMKDPWKFLARVKESLKPNGTILASIPNATHYSVIFSLMKSKSLYGKNEMLDHDTLRLFSLSEVQRLFVQSGFDEIGYKMINNEVSTLEQRFIDQLSSLVGSNDNTHLTAVKYLIRATRSKNSYSSLEILLEQINRGIDVNETVLEMTSMLKDGSINSSMIISTVNTLEIDRQLVLNILANQFFIHGLYNDIIPLLNASLEINSKHYDTLYNYASLLHSIGADREALMYLNQIEEKDHESGHLLEKVLNNLI
;
A
#
# COMPACT_ATOMS: atom_id res chain seq x y z
N MET A 1 0.17 39.11 -21.93
CA MET A 1 0.27 38.50 -20.60
C MET A 1 1.62 38.89 -20.03
N ASN A 2 1.68 39.56 -18.87
CA ASN A 2 2.98 39.80 -18.21
C ASN A 2 3.60 38.41 -17.90
N HIS A 3 4.74 38.11 -18.53
CA HIS A 3 5.45 36.88 -18.24
C HIS A 3 5.98 36.97 -16.80
N LYS A 4 5.52 36.10 -15.95
CA LYS A 4 6.04 35.94 -14.60
C LYS A 4 7.52 35.54 -14.66
N LYS A 5 8.39 36.22 -13.93
CA LYS A 5 9.82 35.96 -13.93
C LYS A 5 10.17 34.99 -12.78
N THR A 6 11.00 33.99 -13.07
CA THR A 6 11.43 32.99 -12.09
C THR A 6 12.89 33.23 -11.69
N SER A 7 13.21 33.31 -10.41
CA SER A 7 14.58 33.22 -9.91
C SER A 7 14.97 31.75 -9.73
N ILE A 8 15.88 31.24 -10.56
CA ILE A 8 16.37 29.87 -10.49
C ILE A 8 17.63 29.87 -9.60
N ILE A 9 17.57 29.14 -8.51
CA ILE A 9 18.66 29.03 -7.51
C ILE A 9 19.25 27.65 -7.63
N ILE A 10 20.55 27.59 -7.90
CA ILE A 10 21.34 26.36 -7.99
C ILE A 10 22.43 26.40 -6.91
N LEU A 11 22.45 25.37 -6.04
CA LEU A 11 23.54 25.17 -5.13
C LEU A 11 24.54 24.18 -5.74
N THR A 12 25.83 24.50 -5.75
CA THR A 12 26.87 23.61 -6.26
C THR A 12 28.00 23.40 -5.24
N TYR A 13 28.53 22.20 -5.24
CA TYR A 13 29.72 21.79 -4.50
C TYR A 13 30.47 20.74 -5.31
N ASN A 14 31.55 21.17 -6.01
CA ASN A 14 32.27 20.35 -7.00
C ASN A 14 31.34 19.83 -8.12
N LYS A 15 31.78 18.84 -8.89
CA LYS A 15 31.02 18.23 -9.99
C LYS A 15 30.71 19.23 -11.12
N LEU A 16 31.78 19.91 -11.59
CA LEU A 16 31.70 20.94 -12.65
C LEU A 16 30.86 20.48 -13.86
N GLU A 17 31.09 19.26 -14.34
CA GLU A 17 30.40 18.76 -15.55
C GLU A 17 28.87 18.75 -15.40
N TYR A 18 28.35 18.37 -14.22
CA TYR A 18 26.92 18.39 -13.95
C TYR A 18 26.37 19.81 -13.87
N THR A 19 27.11 20.71 -13.16
CA THR A 19 26.72 22.11 -13.06
C THR A 19 26.68 22.78 -14.44
N GLN A 20 27.63 22.47 -15.31
CA GLN A 20 27.65 22.95 -16.70
C GLN A 20 26.46 22.41 -17.48
N ALA A 21 26.20 21.09 -17.45
CA ALA A 21 25.08 20.47 -18.16
C ALA A 21 23.73 21.05 -17.69
N CYS A 22 23.54 21.27 -16.39
CA CYS A 22 22.35 21.89 -15.82
C CYS A 22 22.15 23.30 -16.39
N ILE A 23 23.14 24.18 -16.29
CA ILE A 23 23.06 25.57 -16.72
C ILE A 23 22.87 25.68 -18.24
N GLU A 24 23.58 24.86 -19.01
CA GLU A 24 23.43 24.82 -20.48
C GLU A 24 22.02 24.37 -20.89
N SER A 25 21.45 23.39 -20.20
CA SER A 25 20.07 22.96 -20.45
C SER A 25 19.06 24.05 -20.13
N ILE A 26 19.24 24.82 -19.04
CA ILE A 26 18.40 25.97 -18.71
C ILE A 26 18.49 27.01 -19.82
N ARG A 27 19.70 27.38 -20.25
CA ARG A 27 19.90 28.35 -21.34
C ARG A 27 19.27 27.93 -22.66
N LYS A 28 19.27 26.62 -22.93
CA LYS A 28 18.70 26.04 -24.16
C LYS A 28 17.17 26.02 -24.15
N TYR A 29 16.56 25.62 -23.03
CA TYR A 29 15.14 25.30 -22.96
C TYR A 29 14.29 26.34 -22.21
N THR A 30 14.91 27.44 -21.75
CA THR A 30 14.20 28.50 -21.04
C THR A 30 14.39 29.83 -21.76
N PRO A 31 13.32 30.51 -22.19
CA PRO A 31 13.43 31.78 -22.94
C PRO A 31 14.18 32.85 -22.12
N ARG A 32 15.14 33.53 -22.76
CA ARG A 32 15.87 34.63 -22.12
C ARG A 32 14.89 35.74 -21.66
N GLY A 33 15.15 36.30 -20.49
CA GLY A 33 14.34 37.33 -19.87
C GLY A 33 13.18 36.82 -19.01
N THR A 34 12.83 35.54 -19.08
CA THR A 34 11.82 34.92 -18.23
C THR A 34 12.38 34.40 -16.90
N TYR A 35 13.69 34.37 -16.75
CA TYR A 35 14.35 33.90 -15.53
C TYR A 35 15.54 34.79 -15.12
N GLN A 36 15.93 34.67 -13.86
CA GLN A 36 17.18 35.10 -13.27
C GLN A 36 17.91 33.85 -12.80
N LEU A 37 19.18 33.71 -13.12
CA LEU A 37 19.99 32.57 -12.65
C LEU A 37 20.90 33.01 -11.51
N ILE A 38 20.78 32.31 -10.38
CA ILE A 38 21.57 32.53 -9.15
C ILE A 38 22.25 31.21 -8.82
N VAL A 39 23.57 31.22 -8.72
CA VAL A 39 24.35 30.02 -8.38
C VAL A 39 25.12 30.30 -7.09
N VAL A 40 24.97 29.40 -6.11
CA VAL A 40 25.68 29.47 -4.84
C VAL A 40 26.73 28.35 -4.82
N ASP A 41 27.99 28.72 -4.81
CA ASP A 41 29.08 27.78 -4.74
C ASP A 41 29.53 27.55 -3.29
N ASN A 42 29.42 26.33 -2.82
CA ASN A 42 29.76 25.90 -1.46
C ASN A 42 31.23 25.46 -1.32
N LEU A 43 32.18 26.30 -1.78
CA LEU A 43 33.62 26.04 -1.73
C LEU A 43 34.06 24.89 -2.65
N SER A 44 33.68 24.92 -3.92
CA SER A 44 34.19 23.96 -4.93
C SER A 44 35.66 24.12 -5.19
N THR A 45 36.33 22.99 -5.47
CA THR A 45 37.80 22.92 -5.69
C THR A 45 38.20 22.27 -7.02
N ASP A 46 37.22 21.92 -7.86
CA ASP A 46 37.41 21.15 -9.11
C ASP A 46 37.36 22.02 -10.38
N GLY A 47 37.47 23.34 -10.24
CA GLY A 47 37.37 24.30 -11.35
C GLY A 47 35.97 24.93 -11.52
N THR A 48 34.97 24.51 -10.74
CA THR A 48 33.63 25.08 -10.78
C THR A 48 33.61 26.59 -10.51
N ARG A 49 34.40 27.04 -9.52
CA ARG A 49 34.49 28.47 -9.17
C ARG A 49 35.06 29.31 -10.28
N ASP A 50 36.14 28.86 -10.92
CA ASP A 50 36.78 29.55 -12.01
C ASP A 50 35.86 29.69 -13.21
N TRP A 51 35.18 28.58 -13.54
CA TRP A 51 34.18 28.59 -14.62
C TRP A 51 32.99 29.51 -14.32
N LEU A 52 32.46 29.51 -13.10
CA LEU A 52 31.34 30.38 -12.68
C LEU A 52 31.74 31.86 -12.71
N ALA A 53 33.00 32.20 -12.36
CA ALA A 53 33.51 33.57 -12.39
C ALA A 53 33.54 34.18 -13.82
N GLU A 54 33.62 33.34 -14.85
CA GLU A 54 33.59 33.75 -16.25
C GLU A 54 32.15 33.99 -16.80
N GLN A 55 31.11 33.55 -16.07
CA GLN A 55 29.71 33.65 -16.55
C GLN A 55 29.14 35.03 -16.26
N THR A 56 28.74 35.77 -17.30
CA THR A 56 28.23 37.15 -17.17
C THR A 56 26.69 37.23 -16.96
N ASP A 57 25.98 36.14 -17.19
CA ASP A 57 24.53 36.02 -17.07
C ASP A 57 24.08 35.33 -15.76
N ILE A 58 25.02 34.99 -14.88
CA ILE A 58 24.80 34.32 -13.60
C ILE A 58 25.16 35.27 -12.46
N LEU A 59 24.25 35.38 -11.49
CA LEU A 59 24.58 36.00 -10.19
C LEU A 59 25.17 34.93 -9.29
N THR A 60 26.47 35.02 -9.00
CA THR A 60 27.17 33.99 -8.26
C THR A 60 27.52 34.43 -6.82
N ILE A 61 27.28 33.54 -5.85
CA ILE A 61 27.75 33.66 -4.47
C ILE A 61 28.86 32.63 -4.26
N PHE A 62 30.01 33.06 -3.81
CA PHE A 62 31.15 32.18 -3.48
C PHE A 62 31.34 32.07 -1.98
N ASN A 63 30.89 30.95 -1.39
CA ASN A 63 31.09 30.69 0.05
C ASN A 63 32.56 30.33 0.36
N GLU A 64 33.04 30.71 1.54
CA GLU A 64 34.36 30.38 2.06
C GLU A 64 34.38 29.01 2.79
N GLU A 65 33.22 28.44 3.04
CA GLU A 65 33.01 27.12 3.62
C GLU A 65 31.79 26.44 3.00
N ASN A 66 31.67 25.11 3.13
CA ASN A 66 30.44 24.41 2.73
C ASN A 66 29.37 24.62 3.82
N VAL A 67 28.45 25.55 3.59
CA VAL A 67 27.38 25.91 4.53
C VAL A 67 26.19 24.95 4.51
N GLY A 68 26.21 23.94 3.62
CA GLY A 68 25.11 22.98 3.42
C GLY A 68 24.00 23.49 2.52
N PHE A 69 23.01 22.61 2.26
CA PHE A 69 21.94 22.87 1.28
C PHE A 69 20.98 23.96 1.76
N PRO A 70 20.35 23.88 2.96
CA PRO A 70 19.37 24.89 3.37
C PRO A 70 19.92 26.31 3.39
N LYS A 71 21.08 26.51 4.00
CA LYS A 71 21.70 27.83 4.12
C LYS A 71 22.18 28.38 2.78
N GLY A 72 22.77 27.53 1.93
CA GLY A 72 23.16 27.94 0.58
C GLY A 72 21.96 28.33 -0.27
N CYS A 73 20.88 27.56 -0.24
CA CYS A 73 19.63 27.93 -0.93
C CYS A 73 19.04 29.24 -0.38
N ASN A 74 19.04 29.45 0.92
CA ASN A 74 18.56 30.68 1.55
C ASN A 74 19.31 31.91 1.05
N GLN A 75 20.64 31.86 0.94
CA GLN A 75 21.45 32.94 0.34
C GLN A 75 20.97 33.30 -1.07
N GLY A 76 20.66 32.30 -1.90
CA GLY A 76 20.12 32.53 -3.23
C GLY A 76 18.68 33.08 -3.20
N MET A 77 17.84 32.60 -2.29
CA MET A 77 16.47 33.09 -2.10
C MET A 77 16.42 34.57 -1.70
N GLU A 78 17.34 35.04 -0.88
CA GLU A 78 17.47 36.45 -0.45
C GLU A 78 17.81 37.39 -1.61
N LEU A 79 18.55 36.90 -2.61
CA LEU A 79 18.91 37.67 -3.81
C LEU A 79 17.89 37.55 -4.96
N SER A 80 16.83 36.80 -4.76
CA SER A 80 15.82 36.55 -5.77
C SER A 80 14.95 37.80 -6.02
N THR A 81 14.68 38.09 -7.30
CA THR A 81 13.84 39.22 -7.73
C THR A 81 12.65 38.78 -8.57
N GLY A 82 12.48 37.47 -8.79
CA GLY A 82 11.41 36.90 -9.58
C GLY A 82 10.07 36.86 -8.84
N ASP A 83 8.99 36.72 -9.59
CA ASP A 83 7.64 36.46 -9.08
C ASP A 83 7.52 35.05 -8.47
N SER A 84 8.41 34.14 -8.86
CA SER A 84 8.57 32.81 -8.28
C SER A 84 10.04 32.47 -8.06
N ILE A 85 10.30 31.55 -7.15
CA ILE A 85 11.63 31.07 -6.77
C ILE A 85 11.67 29.57 -7.07
N LEU A 86 12.67 29.14 -7.82
CA LEU A 86 12.93 27.74 -8.12
C LEU A 86 14.20 27.27 -7.42
N LEU A 87 14.08 26.32 -6.52
CA LEU A 87 15.20 25.54 -6.00
C LEU A 87 15.48 24.41 -6.98
N LEU A 88 16.70 24.32 -7.51
CA LEU A 88 17.10 23.33 -8.50
C LEU A 88 18.46 22.72 -8.15
N ASN A 89 18.55 21.40 -8.11
CA ASN A 89 19.83 20.72 -7.96
C ASN A 89 20.75 20.97 -9.16
N ASN A 90 22.06 20.97 -8.93
CA ASN A 90 23.07 21.15 -9.98
C ASN A 90 23.26 19.90 -10.87
N ASP A 91 22.75 18.74 -10.47
CA ASP A 91 22.80 17.47 -11.20
C ASP A 91 21.49 17.15 -11.93
N VAL A 92 20.81 18.17 -12.42
CA VAL A 92 19.56 18.08 -13.19
C VAL A 92 19.80 18.56 -14.61
N VAL A 93 19.15 17.92 -15.57
CA VAL A 93 19.03 18.41 -16.96
C VAL A 93 17.57 18.72 -17.24
N VAL A 94 17.27 19.99 -17.48
CA VAL A 94 15.91 20.43 -17.78
C VAL A 94 15.57 20.24 -19.26
N THR A 95 14.30 20.13 -19.59
CA THR A 95 13.79 19.69 -20.89
C THR A 95 12.86 20.73 -21.52
N GLU A 96 12.42 20.52 -22.73
CA GLU A 96 11.59 21.50 -23.42
C GLU A 96 10.26 21.77 -22.67
N ASN A 97 9.82 23.02 -22.64
CA ASN A 97 8.60 23.51 -21.97
C ASN A 97 8.54 23.34 -20.44
N TRP A 98 9.54 22.77 -19.80
CA TRP A 98 9.51 22.43 -18.37
C TRP A 98 9.05 23.59 -17.46
N LEU A 99 9.72 24.75 -17.53
CA LEU A 99 9.42 25.89 -16.65
C LEU A 99 8.08 26.56 -17.00
N LYS A 100 7.71 26.56 -18.29
CA LYS A 100 6.41 27.08 -18.73
C LYS A 100 5.27 26.27 -18.13
N LEU A 101 5.31 24.93 -18.27
CA LEU A 101 4.27 24.04 -17.74
C LEU A 101 4.16 24.10 -16.22
N MET A 102 5.31 24.20 -15.52
CA MET A 102 5.32 24.39 -14.06
C MET A 102 4.71 25.75 -13.67
N ASN A 103 5.03 26.85 -14.39
CA ASN A 103 4.43 28.15 -14.13
C ASN A 103 2.93 28.17 -14.46
N ASP A 104 2.51 27.51 -15.54
CA ASP A 104 1.09 27.37 -15.89
C ASP A 104 0.31 26.68 -14.74
N CYS A 105 0.88 25.67 -14.13
CA CYS A 105 0.32 25.03 -12.94
C CYS A 105 0.35 25.97 -11.73
N LEU A 106 1.51 26.54 -11.38
CA LEU A 106 1.70 27.36 -10.19
C LEU A 106 0.73 28.55 -10.13
N TYR A 107 0.45 29.18 -11.27
CA TYR A 107 -0.41 30.35 -11.37
C TYR A 107 -1.85 30.04 -11.81
N SER A 108 -2.24 28.75 -11.85
CA SER A 108 -3.62 28.34 -12.17
C SER A 108 -4.60 28.59 -11.01
N SER A 109 -4.10 28.65 -9.76
CA SER A 109 -4.87 28.98 -8.56
C SER A 109 -4.02 29.78 -7.58
N ASP A 110 -4.65 30.69 -6.83
CA ASP A 110 -3.97 31.44 -5.75
C ASP A 110 -3.60 30.53 -4.57
N GLU A 111 -4.27 29.41 -4.40
CA GLU A 111 -4.02 28.45 -3.32
C GLU A 111 -2.74 27.63 -3.55
N ILE A 112 -2.26 27.50 -4.79
CA ILE A 112 -1.04 26.74 -5.08
C ILE A 112 0.18 27.55 -4.65
N GLY A 113 0.94 27.03 -3.66
CA GLY A 113 2.15 27.67 -3.15
C GLY A 113 3.43 27.16 -3.80
N ALA A 114 3.49 25.87 -4.16
CA ALA A 114 4.65 25.27 -4.81
C ALA A 114 4.27 24.12 -5.74
N VAL A 115 5.11 23.89 -6.76
CA VAL A 115 4.97 22.79 -7.72
C VAL A 115 6.31 22.10 -7.97
N GLY A 116 6.27 20.81 -8.31
CA GLY A 116 7.46 20.03 -8.69
C GLY A 116 7.16 19.12 -9.88
N PRO A 117 8.17 18.75 -10.68
CA PRO A 117 8.05 17.85 -11.82
C PRO A 117 8.24 16.38 -11.40
N VAL A 118 8.03 15.45 -12.36
CA VAL A 118 8.50 14.07 -12.24
C VAL A 118 9.91 13.91 -12.83
N THR A 119 10.62 12.86 -12.42
CA THR A 119 11.99 12.56 -12.84
C THR A 119 12.26 11.06 -12.90
N ASN A 120 13.40 10.67 -13.46
CA ASN A 120 13.89 9.28 -13.48
C ASN A 120 14.56 8.82 -12.19
N SER A 121 14.92 9.74 -11.29
CA SER A 121 15.63 9.40 -10.05
C SER A 121 15.29 10.40 -8.95
N ALA A 122 14.47 9.98 -8.02
CA ALA A 122 14.11 10.74 -6.83
C ALA A 122 13.69 9.80 -5.70
N TYR A 123 13.49 10.33 -4.51
CA TYR A 123 12.92 9.57 -3.41
C TYR A 123 11.40 9.67 -3.47
N GLY A 124 10.71 8.51 -3.59
CA GLY A 124 9.24 8.45 -3.53
C GLY A 124 8.53 8.74 -4.86
N ASP A 125 7.37 9.37 -4.77
CA ASP A 125 6.36 9.36 -5.83
C ASP A 125 6.61 10.36 -6.99
N GLN A 126 7.73 11.11 -6.95
CA GLN A 126 8.16 11.95 -8.08
C GLN A 126 9.03 11.18 -9.06
N GLU A 127 9.45 9.95 -8.71
CA GLU A 127 10.16 9.07 -9.62
C GLU A 127 9.19 8.33 -10.53
N ILE A 128 9.51 8.28 -11.82
CA ILE A 128 8.78 7.50 -12.82
C ILE A 128 9.71 6.52 -13.53
N ALA A 129 9.17 5.39 -13.97
CA ALA A 129 9.89 4.47 -14.81
C ALA A 129 10.19 5.11 -16.17
N VAL A 130 11.45 5.00 -16.62
CA VAL A 130 11.90 5.54 -17.90
C VAL A 130 12.42 4.43 -18.80
N SER A 131 12.32 4.64 -20.13
CA SER A 131 12.69 3.64 -21.14
C SER A 131 14.03 3.96 -21.84
N TYR A 132 14.78 4.94 -21.36
CA TYR A 132 16.05 5.36 -21.96
C TYR A 132 17.26 4.94 -21.12
N SER A 133 18.41 4.83 -21.77
CA SER A 133 19.71 4.51 -21.16
C SER A 133 20.82 5.54 -21.48
N THR A 134 20.58 6.42 -22.45
CA THR A 134 21.50 7.47 -22.85
C THR A 134 20.82 8.85 -22.79
N LEU A 135 21.63 9.93 -22.74
CA LEU A 135 21.06 11.29 -22.77
C LEU A 135 20.37 11.62 -24.09
N ASP A 136 20.82 11.08 -25.20
CA ASP A 136 20.16 11.30 -26.50
C ASP A 136 18.75 10.68 -26.50
N GLU A 137 18.61 9.45 -26.03
CA GLU A 137 17.32 8.79 -25.85
C GLU A 137 16.44 9.52 -24.81
N MET A 138 17.05 10.10 -23.77
CA MET A 138 16.35 10.92 -22.78
C MET A 138 15.69 12.14 -23.41
N TRP A 139 16.35 12.81 -24.37
CA TRP A 139 15.78 13.96 -25.07
C TRP A 139 14.54 13.57 -25.86
N ASP A 140 14.55 12.44 -26.56
CA ASP A 140 13.40 11.92 -27.31
C ASP A 140 12.24 11.56 -26.37
N PHE A 141 12.56 10.90 -25.25
CA PHE A 141 11.58 10.60 -24.20
C PHE A 141 10.94 11.90 -23.66
N ALA A 142 11.76 12.86 -23.23
CA ALA A 142 11.29 14.11 -22.63
C ALA A 142 10.45 14.96 -23.60
N ASN A 143 10.86 15.04 -24.88
CA ASN A 143 10.12 15.76 -25.89
C ASN A 143 8.71 15.17 -26.09
N THR A 144 8.58 13.84 -26.05
CA THR A 144 7.27 13.19 -26.13
C THR A 144 6.46 13.40 -24.85
N TYR A 145 7.10 13.30 -23.70
CA TYR A 145 6.46 13.38 -22.39
C TYR A 145 5.88 14.77 -22.09
N ASN A 146 6.66 15.83 -22.34
CA ASN A 146 6.27 17.22 -22.06
C ASN A 146 5.36 17.85 -23.14
N LEU A 147 5.01 17.09 -24.18
CA LEU A 147 4.08 17.54 -25.23
C LEU A 147 2.61 17.25 -24.91
N THR A 148 2.31 16.50 -23.86
CA THR A 148 0.92 16.21 -23.46
C THR A 148 0.20 17.51 -23.13
N ALA A 149 -0.79 17.84 -23.94
CA ALA A 149 -1.48 19.14 -23.92
C ALA A 149 -2.41 19.32 -22.71
N GLU A 150 -2.75 18.24 -22.00
CA GLU A 150 -3.67 18.30 -20.88
C GLU A 150 -2.91 18.35 -19.54
N PRO A 151 -3.34 19.25 -18.62
CA PRO A 151 -2.79 19.31 -17.29
C PRO A 151 -2.99 17.99 -16.55
N ASP A 152 -1.91 17.46 -15.99
CA ASP A 152 -1.92 16.31 -15.11
C ASP A 152 -1.27 16.73 -13.79
N TRP A 153 -2.10 17.29 -12.90
CA TRP A 153 -1.69 17.94 -11.67
C TRP A 153 -2.24 17.20 -10.46
N GLU A 154 -1.34 16.68 -9.66
CA GLU A 154 -1.70 15.91 -8.46
C GLU A 154 -1.30 16.64 -7.19
N ARG A 155 -2.27 16.90 -6.30
CA ARG A 155 -2.00 17.50 -4.99
C ARG A 155 -1.22 16.54 -4.11
N ARG A 156 -0.16 17.03 -3.47
CA ARG A 156 0.75 16.25 -2.61
C ARG A 156 0.94 16.89 -1.23
N LEU A 157 1.38 16.08 -0.26
CA LEU A 157 1.77 16.59 1.07
C LEU A 157 3.17 17.19 1.07
N LYS A 158 4.04 16.72 0.19
CA LYS A 158 5.42 17.18 0.09
C LYS A 158 5.91 17.10 -1.33
N LEU A 159 6.87 17.97 -1.65
CA LEU A 159 7.66 17.94 -2.87
C LEU A 159 9.13 17.73 -2.52
N ILE A 160 9.86 17.08 -3.41
CA ILE A 160 11.30 16.81 -3.22
C ILE A 160 12.10 18.00 -3.73
N GLY A 161 13.10 18.39 -2.95
CA GLY A 161 13.89 19.60 -3.18
C GLY A 161 14.80 19.60 -4.40
N PHE A 162 14.87 18.51 -5.20
CA PHE A 162 15.68 18.50 -6.42
C PHE A 162 15.19 19.51 -7.47
N CYS A 163 13.88 19.79 -7.51
CA CYS A 163 13.25 20.82 -8.31
C CYS A 163 11.93 21.26 -7.69
N MET A 164 11.91 22.41 -7.05
CA MET A 164 10.73 22.94 -6.37
C MET A 164 10.53 24.42 -6.77
N LEU A 165 9.48 24.69 -7.54
CA LEU A 165 9.08 26.04 -7.94
C LEU A 165 8.04 26.59 -6.95
N ILE A 166 8.32 27.72 -6.32
CA ILE A 166 7.58 28.27 -5.19
C ILE A 166 7.10 29.69 -5.55
N LYS A 167 5.84 30.03 -5.29
CA LYS A 167 5.36 31.41 -5.39
C LYS A 167 6.13 32.33 -4.44
N LYS A 168 6.45 33.53 -4.90
CA LYS A 168 7.11 34.54 -4.05
C LYS A 168 6.26 34.89 -2.83
N GLU A 169 4.94 35.02 -3.00
CA GLU A 169 3.99 35.26 -1.92
C GLU A 169 4.03 34.16 -0.85
N ALA A 170 4.18 32.90 -1.27
CA ALA A 170 4.30 31.77 -0.35
C ALA A 170 5.62 31.83 0.43
N VAL A 171 6.73 32.19 -0.24
CA VAL A 171 8.02 32.42 0.45
C VAL A 171 7.93 33.58 1.45
N ASP A 172 7.28 34.68 1.08
CA ASP A 172 7.12 35.84 1.96
C ASP A 172 6.29 35.53 3.21
N GLN A 173 5.33 34.61 3.10
CA GLN A 173 4.48 34.18 4.21
C GLN A 173 5.14 33.13 5.09
N VAL A 174 5.82 32.15 4.50
CA VAL A 174 6.37 30.96 5.20
C VAL A 174 7.81 31.20 5.67
N GLY A 175 8.56 32.07 5.00
CA GLY A 175 9.97 32.32 5.21
C GLY A 175 10.87 31.37 4.43
N LEU A 176 12.14 31.32 4.83
CA LEU A 176 13.21 30.55 4.18
C LEU A 176 13.24 29.09 4.67
N LEU A 177 14.13 28.27 4.09
CA LEU A 177 14.38 26.90 4.56
C LEU A 177 14.91 26.91 5.99
N ASP A 178 14.58 25.89 6.78
CA ASP A 178 15.06 25.75 8.15
C ASP A 178 16.51 25.20 8.16
N GLU A 179 17.46 26.04 8.57
CA GLU A 179 18.88 25.71 8.62
C GLU A 179 19.25 24.66 9.68
N ALA A 180 18.32 24.32 10.59
CA ALA A 180 18.51 23.23 11.54
C ALA A 180 18.72 21.87 10.85
N PHE A 181 18.28 21.73 9.60
CA PHE A 181 18.46 20.53 8.79
C PHE A 181 19.79 20.48 8.03
N THR A 182 20.72 21.43 8.27
CA THR A 182 22.06 21.43 7.65
C THR A 182 22.82 20.12 7.97
N PRO A 183 23.55 19.53 7.01
CA PRO A 183 23.87 20.03 5.66
C PRO A 183 22.81 19.70 4.59
N GLY A 184 21.71 19.07 4.91
CA GLY A 184 20.62 18.72 4.00
C GLY A 184 19.86 17.49 4.49
N MET A 185 18.80 17.11 3.78
CA MET A 185 17.80 16.08 4.09
C MET A 185 16.73 16.54 5.11
N CYS A 186 15.46 16.35 4.76
CA CYS A 186 14.24 16.73 5.46
C CYS A 186 13.89 18.23 5.43
N GLU A 187 14.72 19.13 4.92
CA GLU A 187 14.41 20.57 4.76
C GLU A 187 13.29 20.81 3.76
N ASP A 188 13.22 20.01 2.69
CA ASP A 188 12.16 20.04 1.68
C ASP A 188 10.82 19.57 2.24
N SER A 189 10.85 18.51 3.03
CA SER A 189 9.67 18.01 3.74
C SER A 189 9.18 19.03 4.78
N ASP A 190 10.09 19.60 5.58
CA ASP A 190 9.76 20.66 6.53
C ASP A 190 9.13 21.86 5.83
N TYR A 191 9.73 22.30 4.71
CA TYR A 191 9.24 23.43 3.96
C TYR A 191 7.85 23.15 3.38
N SER A 192 7.66 21.96 2.84
CA SER A 192 6.36 21.49 2.34
C SER A 192 5.27 21.55 3.40
N PHE A 193 5.52 21.03 4.60
CA PHE A 193 4.52 21.07 5.69
C PHE A 193 4.28 22.49 6.23
N ARG A 194 5.28 23.38 6.21
CA ARG A 194 5.06 24.79 6.53
C ARG A 194 4.16 25.49 5.52
N LEU A 195 4.35 25.21 4.22
CA LEU A 195 3.47 25.71 3.15
C LEU A 195 2.03 25.22 3.35
N LEU A 196 1.82 23.92 3.60
CA LEU A 196 0.50 23.35 3.86
C LEU A 196 -0.18 24.01 5.07
N LYS A 197 0.53 24.17 6.19
CA LYS A 197 -0.02 24.84 7.39
C LYS A 197 -0.35 26.32 7.15
N SER A 198 0.28 26.94 6.18
CA SER A 198 0.01 28.32 5.78
C SER A 198 -1.15 28.44 4.77
N GLY A 199 -1.82 27.33 4.46
CA GLY A 199 -2.99 27.27 3.60
C GLY A 199 -2.67 27.08 2.10
N PHE A 200 -1.41 26.83 1.74
CA PHE A 200 -1.02 26.58 0.37
C PHE A 200 -1.14 25.10 -0.02
N GLU A 201 -1.42 24.86 -1.30
CA GLU A 201 -1.38 23.55 -1.92
C GLU A 201 -0.02 23.29 -2.58
N LEU A 202 0.40 22.02 -2.57
CA LEU A 202 1.59 21.55 -3.26
C LEU A 202 1.16 20.62 -4.40
N ILE A 203 1.65 20.90 -5.63
CA ILE A 203 1.22 20.14 -6.81
C ILE A 203 2.39 19.44 -7.47
N LEU A 204 2.25 18.15 -7.69
CA LEU A 204 3.09 17.39 -8.60
C LEU A 204 2.58 17.55 -10.02
N CYS A 205 3.38 18.19 -10.88
CA CYS A 205 3.12 18.32 -12.31
C CYS A 205 3.54 17.01 -13.01
N ARG A 206 2.63 16.03 -13.09
CA ARG A 206 2.93 14.74 -13.72
C ARG A 206 3.18 14.84 -15.23
N ASN A 207 2.74 15.92 -15.86
CA ASN A 207 2.98 16.22 -17.27
C ASN A 207 4.30 16.97 -17.52
N VAL A 208 5.19 17.10 -16.52
CA VAL A 208 6.50 17.73 -16.64
C VAL A 208 7.58 16.76 -16.20
N PHE A 209 8.44 16.35 -17.13
CA PHE A 209 9.60 15.51 -16.88
C PHE A 209 10.89 16.32 -16.99
N ILE A 210 11.79 16.16 -16.02
CA ILE A 210 13.18 16.57 -16.08
C ILE A 210 14.10 15.44 -15.66
N HIS A 211 15.31 15.37 -16.23
CA HIS A 211 16.27 14.32 -15.88
C HIS A 211 17.08 14.70 -14.65
N HIS A 212 17.27 13.77 -13.72
CA HIS A 212 18.09 13.91 -12.53
C HIS A 212 19.12 12.78 -12.49
N PHE A 213 20.40 13.11 -12.48
CA PHE A 213 21.47 12.10 -12.43
C PHE A 213 21.48 11.31 -11.12
N GLY A 214 20.90 11.87 -10.07
CA GLY A 214 20.66 11.22 -8.78
C GLY A 214 21.91 11.07 -7.92
N SER A 215 21.82 11.59 -6.70
CA SER A 215 22.75 11.35 -5.57
C SER A 215 24.25 11.48 -5.88
N THR A 216 24.64 12.29 -6.83
CA THR A 216 26.06 12.45 -7.22
C THR A 216 26.94 13.01 -6.09
N SER A 217 26.35 13.85 -5.21
CA SER A 217 27.06 14.50 -4.09
C SER A 217 27.07 13.66 -2.80
N PHE A 218 26.07 12.79 -2.57
CA PHE A 218 25.93 11.99 -1.35
C PHE A 218 26.24 10.49 -1.56
N GLY A 219 26.49 10.04 -2.80
CA GLY A 219 26.67 8.63 -3.15
C GLY A 219 27.99 8.00 -2.66
N GLU A 220 29.00 8.81 -2.36
CA GLU A 220 30.36 8.34 -2.09
C GLU A 220 30.56 7.76 -0.67
N MET A 221 29.64 8.01 0.30
CA MET A 221 29.75 7.54 1.69
C MET A 221 28.40 7.08 2.25
N PRO A 222 27.95 5.86 1.96
CA PRO A 222 26.62 5.37 2.37
C PRO A 222 26.34 5.44 3.87
N GLU A 223 27.34 5.13 4.71
CA GLU A 223 27.19 5.17 6.18
C GLU A 223 27.01 6.60 6.74
N GLN A 224 27.75 7.58 6.18
CA GLN A 224 27.61 8.98 6.61
C GLN A 224 26.27 9.54 6.19
N ARG A 225 25.83 9.20 4.97
CA ARG A 225 24.50 9.54 4.46
C ARG A 225 23.39 8.98 5.37
N GLN A 226 23.51 7.71 5.77
CA GLN A 226 22.51 7.08 6.66
C GLN A 226 22.49 7.73 8.04
N ARG A 227 23.65 8.09 8.63
CA ARG A 227 23.72 8.80 9.91
C ARG A 227 23.08 10.19 9.81
N LEU A 228 23.35 10.91 8.74
CA LEU A 228 22.76 12.23 8.49
C LEU A 228 21.25 12.13 8.33
N TRP A 229 20.77 11.17 7.54
CA TRP A 229 19.35 10.90 7.36
C TRP A 229 18.67 10.62 8.71
N ASN A 230 19.21 9.73 9.52
CA ASN A 230 18.66 9.38 10.82
C ASN A 230 18.58 10.60 11.74
N ARG A 231 19.66 11.40 11.82
CA ARG A 231 19.71 12.61 12.64
C ARG A 231 18.66 13.65 12.24
N ASN A 232 18.56 13.95 10.94
CA ASN A 232 17.64 14.98 10.47
C ASN A 232 16.18 14.49 10.50
N ARG A 233 15.96 13.19 10.36
CA ARG A 233 14.67 12.57 10.59
C ARG A 233 14.22 12.70 12.05
N GLU A 234 15.11 12.46 13.02
CA GLU A 234 14.81 12.65 14.43
C GLU A 234 14.45 14.11 14.73
N LYS A 235 15.20 15.08 14.20
CA LYS A 235 14.84 16.51 14.31
C LYS A 235 13.48 16.84 13.69
N PHE A 236 13.16 16.20 12.57
CA PHE A 236 11.85 16.37 11.94
C PHE A 236 10.73 15.81 12.83
N GLU A 237 10.91 14.61 13.39
CA GLU A 237 9.97 14.02 14.34
C GLU A 237 9.77 14.89 15.59
N GLU A 238 10.86 15.43 16.15
CA GLU A 238 10.80 16.35 17.29
C GLU A 238 10.00 17.63 16.97
N LYS A 239 10.19 18.18 15.76
CA LYS A 239 9.51 19.41 15.31
C LYS A 239 8.05 19.20 14.97
N TRP A 240 7.72 18.08 14.30
CA TRP A 240 6.41 17.84 13.69
C TRP A 240 5.55 16.83 14.43
N GLY A 241 6.12 16.04 15.35
CA GLY A 241 5.41 15.01 16.12
C GLY A 241 5.01 13.78 15.31
N PHE A 242 5.49 13.63 14.09
CA PHE A 242 5.24 12.48 13.22
C PHE A 242 6.42 12.21 12.27
N HIS A 243 6.43 11.04 11.65
CA HIS A 243 7.52 10.54 10.81
C HIS A 243 7.18 10.65 9.33
N THR A 244 7.97 11.37 8.50
CA THR A 244 7.66 11.62 7.08
C THR A 244 7.57 10.36 6.23
N SER A 245 8.47 9.39 6.44
CA SER A 245 8.54 8.18 5.59
C SER A 245 7.34 7.26 5.77
N TYR A 246 6.61 7.39 6.88
CA TYR A 246 5.43 6.57 7.16
C TYR A 246 4.15 7.38 6.99
N HIS A 247 4.07 8.56 7.64
CA HIS A 247 2.83 9.33 7.74
C HIS A 247 2.48 10.15 6.48
N ALA A 248 3.42 10.33 5.56
CA ALA A 248 3.24 11.17 4.37
C ALA A 248 3.31 10.39 3.04
N GLN A 249 3.27 9.07 3.08
CA GLN A 249 3.27 8.22 1.88
C GLN A 249 1.84 7.80 1.52
N PRO A 250 1.40 7.98 0.26
CA PRO A 250 0.11 7.48 -0.18
C PRO A 250 0.12 5.95 -0.32
N ARG A 251 -0.99 5.32 -0.02
CA ARG A 251 -1.21 3.89 -0.24
C ARG A 251 -1.86 3.67 -1.61
N GLU A 252 -1.11 3.99 -2.65
CA GLU A 252 -1.55 3.81 -4.03
C GLU A 252 -1.93 2.37 -4.35
N ASP A 253 -1.25 1.40 -3.71
CA ASP A 253 -1.52 -0.01 -3.80
C ASP A 253 -2.96 -0.38 -3.36
N LEU A 254 -3.47 0.27 -2.31
CA LEU A 254 -4.85 0.10 -1.86
C LEU A 254 -5.85 0.86 -2.74
N VAL A 255 -5.54 2.10 -3.12
CA VAL A 255 -6.42 2.91 -3.97
C VAL A 255 -6.62 2.27 -5.36
N GLN A 256 -5.64 1.52 -5.87
CA GLN A 256 -5.77 0.74 -7.12
C GLN A 256 -6.77 -0.43 -7.03
N LEU A 257 -7.18 -0.86 -5.83
CA LEU A 257 -8.22 -1.87 -5.65
C LEU A 257 -9.65 -1.30 -5.74
N MET A 258 -9.80 0.02 -5.78
CA MET A 258 -11.10 0.66 -6.00
C MET A 258 -11.55 0.44 -7.44
N ASN A 259 -12.87 0.44 -7.64
CA ASN A 259 -13.44 0.24 -8.96
C ASN A 259 -13.31 1.52 -9.81
N GLU A 260 -12.63 1.42 -10.95
CA GLU A 260 -12.46 2.55 -11.89
C GLU A 260 -13.79 3.10 -12.41
N GLN A 261 -14.84 2.29 -12.48
CA GLN A 261 -16.18 2.73 -12.87
C GLN A 261 -16.80 3.73 -11.89
N ASP A 262 -16.26 3.82 -10.68
CA ASP A 262 -16.71 4.75 -9.65
C ASP A 262 -16.02 6.12 -9.72
N ARG A 263 -15.09 6.33 -10.67
CA ARG A 263 -14.23 7.51 -10.76
C ARG A 263 -14.96 8.85 -10.61
N TYR A 264 -16.14 8.98 -11.16
CA TYR A 264 -16.91 10.22 -11.13
C TYR A 264 -18.16 10.16 -10.24
N LYS A 265 -18.35 9.07 -9.50
CA LYS A 265 -19.46 8.94 -8.54
C LYS A 265 -19.19 9.78 -7.29
N LYS A 266 -20.27 10.29 -6.70
CA LYS A 266 -20.21 10.83 -5.34
C LYS A 266 -20.14 9.66 -4.36
N MET A 267 -19.07 9.60 -3.59
CA MET A 267 -18.79 8.53 -2.65
C MET A 267 -18.19 9.09 -1.37
N ASN A 268 -18.51 8.45 -0.26
CA ASN A 268 -17.88 8.72 1.02
C ASN A 268 -16.77 7.68 1.26
N ILE A 269 -15.56 8.14 1.47
CA ILE A 269 -14.38 7.28 1.66
C ILE A 269 -13.75 7.60 3.00
N LEU A 270 -13.63 6.58 3.85
CA LEU A 270 -13.01 6.67 5.17
C LEU A 270 -11.63 5.98 5.14
N ASP A 271 -10.60 6.68 5.60
CA ASP A 271 -9.27 6.11 5.83
C ASP A 271 -9.04 6.05 7.35
N ILE A 272 -8.96 4.84 7.91
CA ILE A 272 -8.72 4.63 9.35
C ILE A 272 -7.21 4.42 9.56
N GLY A 273 -6.60 5.28 10.37
CA GLY A 273 -5.15 5.41 10.44
C GLY A 273 -4.62 6.23 9.26
N CYS A 274 -5.32 7.32 8.91
CA CYS A 274 -5.04 8.09 7.70
C CYS A 274 -3.73 8.89 7.75
N ALA A 275 -3.03 8.88 8.87
CA ALA A 275 -1.79 9.61 9.09
C ALA A 275 -1.94 11.09 8.67
N CYS A 276 -1.03 11.64 7.84
CA CYS A 276 -1.14 13.01 7.32
C CYS A 276 -2.13 13.17 6.14
N GLY A 277 -2.83 12.11 5.73
CA GLY A 277 -3.83 12.16 4.65
C GLY A 277 -3.29 12.00 3.23
N ALA A 278 -2.07 11.48 3.05
CA ALA A 278 -1.50 11.28 1.71
C ALA A 278 -2.38 10.35 0.84
N THR A 279 -2.91 9.27 1.42
CA THR A 279 -3.84 8.36 0.75
C THR A 279 -5.13 9.05 0.35
N LEU A 280 -5.66 9.92 1.22
CA LEU A 280 -6.86 10.71 0.92
C LEU A 280 -6.64 11.66 -0.28
N LEU A 281 -5.45 12.28 -0.38
CA LEU A 281 -5.10 13.09 -1.56
C LEU A 281 -5.04 12.24 -2.84
N ASN A 282 -4.44 11.06 -2.78
CA ASN A 282 -4.39 10.15 -3.93
C ASN A 282 -5.79 9.67 -4.34
N VAL A 283 -6.66 9.39 -3.37
CA VAL A 283 -8.09 9.12 -3.64
C VAL A 283 -8.73 10.31 -4.35
N LYS A 284 -8.53 11.55 -3.84
CA LYS A 284 -9.14 12.75 -4.45
C LYS A 284 -8.70 12.98 -5.88
N TYR A 285 -7.44 12.71 -6.17
CA TYR A 285 -6.90 12.79 -7.54
C TYR A 285 -7.55 11.79 -8.49
N LYS A 286 -7.69 10.52 -8.06
CA LYS A 286 -8.29 9.46 -8.89
C LYS A 286 -9.82 9.53 -8.94
N TYR A 287 -10.47 9.96 -7.85
CA TYR A 287 -11.92 10.02 -7.65
C TYR A 287 -12.35 11.43 -7.21
N PRO A 288 -12.38 12.41 -8.15
CA PRO A 288 -12.51 13.83 -7.82
C PRO A 288 -13.81 14.20 -7.09
N ASN A 289 -14.88 13.40 -7.23
CA ASN A 289 -16.17 13.63 -6.56
C ASN A 289 -16.29 12.94 -5.20
N ALA A 290 -15.23 12.27 -4.72
CA ALA A 290 -15.23 11.64 -3.41
C ALA A 290 -15.23 12.68 -2.27
N GLU A 291 -16.03 12.42 -1.23
CA GLU A 291 -15.95 13.08 0.07
C GLU A 291 -15.02 12.25 0.97
N LEU A 292 -14.05 12.93 1.59
CA LEU A 292 -12.96 12.29 2.29
C LEU A 292 -13.12 12.41 3.78
N PHE A 293 -13.00 11.28 4.46
CA PHE A 293 -13.06 11.16 5.90
C PHE A 293 -11.81 10.44 6.39
N GLY A 294 -11.29 10.84 7.57
CA GLY A 294 -10.13 10.21 8.17
C GLY A 294 -10.28 10.03 9.66
N ILE A 295 -9.63 9.01 10.21
CA ILE A 295 -9.45 8.82 11.64
C ILE A 295 -7.95 8.63 11.88
N GLU A 296 -7.39 9.43 12.81
CA GLU A 296 -5.96 9.36 13.13
C GLU A 296 -5.75 9.61 14.63
N LYS A 297 -4.94 8.74 15.27
CA LYS A 297 -4.64 8.86 16.70
C LYS A 297 -3.58 9.91 17.03
N ASN A 298 -2.65 10.16 16.10
CA ASN A 298 -1.61 11.16 16.24
C ASN A 298 -2.18 12.55 15.91
N GLU A 299 -2.34 13.41 16.93
CA GLU A 299 -2.94 14.74 16.78
C GLU A 299 -2.19 15.63 15.79
N HIS A 300 -0.87 15.53 15.71
CA HIS A 300 -0.06 16.31 14.78
C HIS A 300 -0.29 15.88 13.33
N ALA A 301 -0.29 14.57 13.08
CA ALA A 301 -0.60 14.02 11.74
C ALA A 301 -2.05 14.33 11.34
N ALA A 302 -3.01 14.14 12.26
CA ALA A 302 -4.41 14.47 12.05
C ALA A 302 -4.63 15.95 11.73
N SER A 303 -3.85 16.87 12.32
CA SER A 303 -3.92 18.30 12.01
C SER A 303 -3.56 18.63 10.57
N ILE A 304 -2.66 17.86 9.95
CA ILE A 304 -2.32 17.98 8.53
C ILE A 304 -3.42 17.35 7.67
N ALA A 305 -3.87 16.14 8.01
CA ALA A 305 -4.95 15.47 7.29
C ALA A 305 -6.25 16.27 7.31
N GLY A 306 -6.52 17.01 8.37
CA GLY A 306 -7.66 17.94 8.51
C GLY A 306 -7.66 19.10 7.51
N LEU A 307 -6.53 19.39 6.85
CA LEU A 307 -6.46 20.35 5.74
C LEU A 307 -6.99 19.76 4.41
N ILE A 308 -7.22 18.45 4.36
CA ILE A 308 -7.55 17.70 3.15
C ILE A 308 -9.00 17.21 3.18
N GLY A 309 -9.46 16.72 4.34
CA GLY A 309 -10.77 16.11 4.49
C GLY A 309 -11.31 16.23 5.92
N ASN A 310 -12.46 15.61 6.16
CA ASN A 310 -13.08 15.57 7.50
C ASN A 310 -12.35 14.54 8.37
N VAL A 311 -11.44 14.99 9.23
CA VAL A 311 -10.61 14.10 10.05
C VAL A 311 -11.01 14.18 11.51
N THR A 312 -11.22 13.01 12.12
CA THR A 312 -11.47 12.85 13.55
C THR A 312 -10.21 12.35 14.25
N ILE A 313 -9.79 13.06 15.31
CA ILE A 313 -8.70 12.61 16.16
C ILE A 313 -9.22 11.52 17.09
N GLY A 314 -8.60 10.35 17.06
CA GLY A 314 -8.99 9.23 17.91
C GLY A 314 -8.43 7.90 17.50
N ASP A 315 -8.65 6.91 18.39
CA ASP A 315 -8.25 5.53 18.14
C ASP A 315 -9.39 4.78 17.42
N GLY A 316 -9.08 4.22 16.25
CA GLY A 316 -10.04 3.45 15.45
C GLY A 316 -10.72 2.30 16.21
N GLU A 317 -10.05 1.67 17.20
CA GLU A 317 -10.69 0.63 18.01
C GLU A 317 -11.75 1.15 18.99
N THR A 318 -11.72 2.43 19.35
CA THR A 318 -12.59 2.97 20.41
C THR A 318 -13.64 3.96 19.92
N ILE A 319 -13.40 4.59 18.77
CA ILE A 319 -14.30 5.59 18.19
C ILE A 319 -15.62 4.98 17.72
N SER A 320 -16.69 5.76 17.75
CA SER A 320 -17.98 5.36 17.18
C SER A 320 -18.03 5.67 15.69
N TYR A 321 -18.59 4.75 14.92
CA TYR A 321 -18.80 4.90 13.48
C TYR A 321 -20.26 5.16 13.18
N GLU A 322 -20.54 6.01 12.18
CA GLU A 322 -21.88 6.19 11.64
C GLU A 322 -22.26 4.98 10.79
N ALA A 323 -23.43 4.42 11.01
CA ALA A 323 -23.91 3.24 10.27
C ALA A 323 -24.20 3.61 8.81
N GLU A 324 -23.85 2.72 7.89
CA GLU A 324 -24.11 2.82 6.44
C GLU A 324 -23.68 4.17 5.81
N ALA A 325 -22.56 4.73 6.31
CA ALA A 325 -22.07 6.03 5.89
C ALA A 325 -21.09 5.98 4.70
N TYR A 326 -20.30 4.89 4.57
CA TYR A 326 -19.15 4.86 3.67
C TYR A 326 -19.30 3.86 2.53
N ASP A 327 -18.86 4.27 1.33
CA ASP A 327 -18.79 3.42 0.15
C ASP A 327 -17.49 2.58 0.17
N TYR A 328 -16.38 3.19 0.62
CA TYR A 328 -15.09 2.52 0.81
C TYR A 328 -14.50 2.86 2.18
N ILE A 329 -13.86 1.86 2.79
CA ILE A 329 -13.06 2.06 4.01
C ILE A 329 -11.66 1.50 3.76
N ILE A 330 -10.64 2.32 4.01
CA ILE A 330 -9.23 1.96 3.83
C ILE A 330 -8.63 1.64 5.20
N LEU A 331 -7.93 0.48 5.28
CA LEU A 331 -7.27 -0.03 6.47
C LEU A 331 -5.80 -0.37 6.12
N GLY A 332 -4.96 0.66 6.00
CA GLY A 332 -3.57 0.54 5.58
C GLY A 332 -2.65 0.09 6.71
N ASP A 333 -2.28 -1.20 6.76
CA ASP A 333 -1.33 -1.77 7.73
C ASP A 333 -1.71 -1.51 9.21
N ILE A 334 -3.00 -1.53 9.56
CA ILE A 334 -3.47 -1.26 10.93
C ILE A 334 -4.02 -2.51 11.64
N LEU A 335 -4.54 -3.51 10.89
CA LEU A 335 -5.21 -4.67 11.49
C LEU A 335 -4.29 -5.50 12.40
N GLN A 336 -3.00 -5.61 12.07
CA GLN A 336 -2.01 -6.29 12.91
C GLN A 336 -1.67 -5.53 14.20
N GLN A 337 -2.04 -4.26 14.30
CA GLN A 337 -1.83 -3.41 15.48
C GLN A 337 -3.03 -3.41 16.43
N MET A 338 -4.19 -3.98 15.99
CA MET A 338 -5.42 -4.00 16.77
C MET A 338 -5.36 -5.04 17.90
N LYS A 339 -5.93 -4.72 19.05
CA LYS A 339 -6.09 -5.65 20.18
C LYS A 339 -7.06 -6.76 19.82
N ASP A 340 -8.17 -6.40 19.16
CA ASP A 340 -9.20 -7.33 18.72
C ASP A 340 -9.66 -6.98 17.28
N PRO A 341 -8.93 -7.45 16.24
CA PRO A 341 -9.24 -7.12 14.86
C PRO A 341 -10.58 -7.70 14.38
N TRP A 342 -11.06 -8.83 14.94
CA TRP A 342 -12.38 -9.39 14.62
C TRP A 342 -13.50 -8.45 15.04
N LYS A 343 -13.49 -8.05 16.31
CA LYS A 343 -14.47 -7.13 16.86
C LYS A 343 -14.40 -5.75 16.20
N PHE A 344 -13.20 -5.30 15.86
CA PHE A 344 -12.99 -4.06 15.12
C PHE A 344 -13.62 -4.14 13.72
N LEU A 345 -13.32 -5.17 12.92
CA LEU A 345 -13.87 -5.35 11.57
C LEU A 345 -15.39 -5.50 11.58
N ALA A 346 -15.96 -6.25 12.54
CA ALA A 346 -17.42 -6.37 12.69
C ALA A 346 -18.10 -5.01 12.90
N ARG A 347 -17.51 -4.11 13.70
CA ARG A 347 -18.00 -2.75 13.89
C ARG A 347 -17.84 -1.88 12.66
N VAL A 348 -16.67 -1.94 12.00
CA VAL A 348 -16.38 -1.16 10.80
C VAL A 348 -17.27 -1.59 9.63
N LYS A 349 -17.62 -2.89 9.54
CA LYS A 349 -18.57 -3.42 8.56
C LYS A 349 -19.93 -2.71 8.62
N GLU A 350 -20.43 -2.44 9.83
CA GLU A 350 -21.74 -1.78 10.00
C GLU A 350 -21.73 -0.32 9.49
N SER A 351 -20.57 0.30 9.40
CA SER A 351 -20.44 1.66 8.84
C SER A 351 -20.34 1.69 7.31
N LEU A 352 -20.15 0.54 6.66
CA LEU A 352 -20.23 0.42 5.21
C LEU A 352 -21.70 0.49 4.74
N LYS A 353 -21.93 1.19 3.66
CA LYS A 353 -23.18 1.10 2.90
C LYS A 353 -23.38 -0.33 2.37
N PRO A 354 -24.61 -0.73 2.00
CA PRO A 354 -24.86 -1.97 1.25
C PRO A 354 -23.98 -1.99 -0.03
N ASN A 355 -23.23 -3.07 -0.23
CA ASN A 355 -22.19 -3.22 -1.26
C ASN A 355 -20.95 -2.32 -1.08
N GLY A 356 -20.81 -1.66 0.07
CA GLY A 356 -19.56 -0.95 0.42
C GLY A 356 -18.40 -1.90 0.63
N THR A 357 -17.17 -1.42 0.45
CA THR A 357 -15.98 -2.26 0.37
C THR A 357 -14.91 -1.81 1.33
N ILE A 358 -14.28 -2.75 2.05
CA ILE A 358 -13.03 -2.54 2.78
C ILE A 358 -11.85 -2.83 1.83
N LEU A 359 -10.85 -1.94 1.87
CA LEU A 359 -9.55 -2.11 1.25
C LEU A 359 -8.52 -2.17 2.36
N ALA A 360 -7.88 -3.32 2.55
CA ALA A 360 -6.94 -3.50 3.65
C ALA A 360 -5.59 -4.01 3.16
N SER A 361 -4.54 -3.72 3.92
CA SER A 361 -3.25 -4.37 3.76
C SER A 361 -2.80 -4.97 5.08
N ILE A 362 -2.18 -6.15 5.00
CA ILE A 362 -1.70 -6.89 6.16
C ILE A 362 -0.33 -7.48 5.82
N PRO A 363 0.71 -7.25 6.65
CA PRO A 363 2.01 -7.88 6.49
C PRO A 363 1.93 -9.41 6.61
N ASN A 364 2.70 -10.12 5.80
CA ASN A 364 2.72 -11.57 5.78
C ASN A 364 3.70 -12.13 6.82
N ALA A 365 3.20 -12.74 7.86
CA ALA A 365 4.02 -13.40 8.88
C ALA A 365 4.75 -14.67 8.37
N THR A 366 4.31 -15.26 7.26
CA THR A 366 4.93 -16.44 6.66
C THR A 366 6.00 -16.11 5.62
N HIS A 367 6.33 -14.85 5.41
CA HIS A 367 7.40 -14.44 4.51
C HIS A 367 8.75 -15.04 4.93
N TYR A 368 9.54 -15.49 3.94
CA TYR A 368 10.81 -16.18 4.20
C TYR A 368 11.76 -15.40 5.13
N SER A 369 11.77 -14.07 5.06
CA SER A 369 12.65 -13.24 5.90
C SER A 369 12.25 -13.24 7.37
N VAL A 370 10.95 -13.34 7.68
CA VAL A 370 10.44 -13.49 9.05
C VAL A 370 10.88 -14.85 9.61
N ILE A 371 10.67 -15.91 8.84
CA ILE A 371 11.10 -17.28 9.22
C ILE A 371 12.62 -17.33 9.43
N PHE A 372 13.39 -16.75 8.52
CA PHE A 372 14.84 -16.69 8.60
C PHE A 372 15.34 -15.92 9.83
N SER A 373 14.69 -14.81 10.19
CA SER A 373 15.01 -14.02 11.37
C SER A 373 14.73 -14.80 12.65
N LEU A 374 13.59 -15.51 12.73
CA LEU A 374 13.25 -16.41 13.82
C LEU A 374 14.29 -17.52 13.98
N MET A 375 14.67 -18.19 12.89
CA MET A 375 15.66 -19.27 12.93
C MET A 375 17.05 -18.78 13.40
N LYS A 376 17.40 -17.52 13.12
CA LYS A 376 18.64 -16.89 13.54
C LYS A 376 18.57 -16.17 14.89
N SER A 377 17.45 -16.29 15.61
CA SER A 377 17.22 -15.57 16.87
C SER A 377 17.43 -14.06 16.76
N LYS A 378 17.14 -13.48 15.58
CA LYS A 378 17.16 -12.04 15.36
C LYS A 378 15.84 -11.40 15.79
N SER A 379 15.87 -10.11 16.07
CA SER A 379 14.65 -9.34 16.31
C SER A 379 13.74 -9.40 15.08
N LEU A 380 12.44 -9.58 15.31
CA LEU A 380 11.41 -9.50 14.27
C LEU A 380 10.88 -8.09 14.11
N TYR A 381 11.04 -7.26 15.15
CA TYR A 381 10.45 -5.94 15.25
C TYR A 381 11.53 -4.86 15.15
N GLY A 382 11.37 -3.93 14.23
CA GLY A 382 12.33 -2.84 14.05
C GLY A 382 11.89 -1.84 12.99
N LYS A 383 12.50 -0.65 13.02
CA LYS A 383 12.17 0.45 12.08
C LYS A 383 12.41 0.13 10.60
N ASN A 384 13.16 -0.92 10.27
CA ASN A 384 13.45 -1.38 8.91
C ASN A 384 13.14 -2.86 8.70
N GLU A 385 12.44 -3.48 9.64
CA GLU A 385 12.02 -4.88 9.56
C GLU A 385 10.61 -4.96 8.94
N MET A 386 10.24 -6.17 8.49
CA MET A 386 8.90 -6.39 7.91
C MET A 386 7.77 -6.17 8.92
N LEU A 387 8.06 -6.36 10.21
CA LEU A 387 7.14 -6.16 11.31
C LEU A 387 7.55 -4.93 12.10
N ASP A 388 6.62 -4.03 12.32
CA ASP A 388 6.81 -2.82 13.12
C ASP A 388 6.70 -3.12 14.63
N HIS A 389 7.23 -2.24 15.47
CA HIS A 389 7.12 -2.33 16.93
C HIS A 389 5.67 -2.34 17.44
N ASP A 390 4.76 -1.74 16.70
CA ASP A 390 3.34 -1.69 17.03
C ASP A 390 2.57 -2.96 16.61
N THR A 391 3.23 -3.94 15.96
CA THR A 391 2.61 -5.20 15.54
C THR A 391 2.30 -6.09 16.75
N LEU A 392 1.03 -6.29 17.04
CA LEU A 392 0.54 -7.15 18.11
C LEU A 392 0.20 -8.57 17.62
N ARG A 393 -0.11 -8.72 16.32
CA ARG A 393 -0.56 -9.98 15.73
C ARG A 393 0.19 -10.28 14.45
N LEU A 394 0.45 -11.56 14.25
CA LEU A 394 1.07 -12.10 13.05
C LEU A 394 -0.02 -12.83 12.24
N PHE A 395 -0.14 -12.53 10.96
CA PHE A 395 -1.14 -13.12 10.09
C PHE A 395 -0.51 -13.91 8.94
N SER A 396 -0.92 -15.17 8.79
CA SER A 396 -0.80 -15.94 7.55
C SER A 396 -1.96 -15.59 6.60
N LEU A 397 -1.91 -16.05 5.35
CA LEU A 397 -3.02 -15.84 4.41
C LEU A 397 -4.34 -16.45 4.89
N SER A 398 -4.30 -17.67 5.42
CA SER A 398 -5.49 -18.35 5.95
C SER A 398 -6.09 -17.61 7.15
N GLU A 399 -5.25 -17.08 8.05
CA GLU A 399 -5.74 -16.26 9.16
C GLU A 399 -6.36 -14.94 8.69
N VAL A 400 -5.80 -14.31 7.64
CA VAL A 400 -6.42 -13.12 7.03
C VAL A 400 -7.79 -13.46 6.44
N GLN A 401 -7.91 -14.54 5.68
CA GLN A 401 -9.17 -14.98 5.11
C GLN A 401 -10.20 -15.28 6.22
N ARG A 402 -9.78 -16.03 7.24
CA ARG A 402 -10.61 -16.33 8.42
C ARG A 402 -11.07 -15.07 9.14
N LEU A 403 -10.19 -14.09 9.34
CA LEU A 403 -10.52 -12.81 9.97
C LEU A 403 -11.68 -12.12 9.27
N PHE A 404 -11.64 -12.01 7.94
CA PHE A 404 -12.68 -11.33 7.19
C PHE A 404 -13.99 -12.14 7.11
N VAL A 405 -13.91 -13.47 6.90
CA VAL A 405 -15.09 -14.34 6.86
C VAL A 405 -15.81 -14.32 8.22
N GLN A 406 -15.09 -14.50 9.33
CA GLN A 406 -15.67 -14.47 10.68
C GLN A 406 -16.21 -13.09 11.06
N SER A 407 -15.73 -12.02 10.43
CA SER A 407 -16.29 -10.67 10.57
C SER A 407 -17.52 -10.44 9.65
N GLY A 408 -17.92 -11.47 8.89
CA GLY A 408 -19.15 -11.49 8.09
C GLY A 408 -19.00 -10.89 6.69
N PHE A 409 -17.79 -10.91 6.11
CA PHE A 409 -17.57 -10.59 4.70
C PHE A 409 -17.61 -11.87 3.86
N ASP A 410 -18.31 -11.84 2.76
CA ASP A 410 -18.54 -12.97 1.85
C ASP A 410 -17.79 -12.85 0.52
N GLU A 411 -17.63 -11.64 -0.01
CA GLU A 411 -16.82 -11.38 -1.19
C GLU A 411 -15.42 -10.89 -0.77
N ILE A 412 -14.44 -11.80 -0.75
CA ILE A 412 -13.07 -11.50 -0.35
C ILE A 412 -12.13 -11.81 -1.51
N GLY A 413 -11.57 -10.77 -2.11
CA GLY A 413 -10.46 -10.86 -3.05
C GLY A 413 -9.15 -10.50 -2.36
N TYR A 414 -8.05 -11.13 -2.77
CA TYR A 414 -6.72 -10.76 -2.29
C TYR A 414 -5.69 -10.69 -3.42
N LYS A 415 -4.67 -9.87 -3.22
CA LYS A 415 -3.50 -9.75 -4.10
C LYS A 415 -2.24 -9.81 -3.26
N MET A 416 -1.28 -10.61 -3.68
CA MET A 416 0.04 -10.70 -3.05
C MET A 416 0.97 -9.64 -3.61
N ILE A 417 1.70 -8.95 -2.75
CA ILE A 417 2.78 -8.05 -3.13
C ILE A 417 4.09 -8.75 -2.83
N ASN A 418 4.86 -9.04 -3.87
CA ASN A 418 6.14 -9.74 -3.79
C ASN A 418 7.30 -8.76 -3.97
N ASN A 419 8.42 -9.03 -3.31
CA ASN A 419 9.70 -8.38 -3.60
C ASN A 419 10.53 -9.24 -4.56
N GLU A 420 11.51 -8.61 -5.21
CA GLU A 420 12.55 -9.34 -5.91
C GLU A 420 13.38 -10.18 -4.93
N VAL A 421 13.65 -11.41 -5.30
CA VAL A 421 14.33 -12.40 -4.48
C VAL A 421 15.71 -12.68 -5.09
N SER A 422 16.77 -12.56 -4.30
CA SER A 422 18.12 -12.92 -4.73
C SER A 422 18.29 -14.44 -4.88
N THR A 423 19.30 -14.87 -5.62
CA THR A 423 19.61 -16.30 -5.81
C THR A 423 19.84 -17.06 -4.49
N LEU A 424 20.37 -16.39 -3.47
CA LEU A 424 20.61 -17.00 -2.16
C LEU A 424 19.31 -17.17 -1.38
N GLU A 425 18.43 -16.18 -1.43
CA GLU A 425 17.12 -16.24 -0.80
C GLU A 425 16.23 -17.28 -1.48
N GLN A 426 16.27 -17.37 -2.82
CA GLN A 426 15.54 -18.42 -3.55
C GLN A 426 15.92 -19.82 -3.10
N ARG A 427 17.21 -20.10 -2.89
CA ARG A 427 17.65 -21.41 -2.36
C ARG A 427 17.09 -21.69 -0.97
N PHE A 428 16.99 -20.69 -0.12
CA PHE A 428 16.38 -20.85 1.21
C PHE A 428 14.87 -21.11 1.12
N ILE A 429 14.17 -20.41 0.24
CA ILE A 429 12.75 -20.62 -0.05
C ILE A 429 12.50 -22.04 -0.55
N ASP A 430 13.31 -22.53 -1.50
CA ASP A 430 13.20 -23.89 -2.04
C ASP A 430 13.41 -24.97 -0.95
N GLN A 431 14.34 -24.73 -0.02
CA GLN A 431 14.55 -25.62 1.14
C GLN A 431 13.33 -25.63 2.07
N LEU A 432 12.77 -24.45 2.41
CA LEU A 432 11.56 -24.36 3.23
C LEU A 432 10.39 -25.11 2.59
N SER A 433 10.17 -24.91 1.30
CA SER A 433 9.09 -25.57 0.54
C SER A 433 9.23 -27.07 0.52
N SER A 434 10.46 -27.56 0.36
CA SER A 434 10.76 -29.00 0.43
C SER A 434 10.44 -29.59 1.80
N LEU A 435 10.65 -28.85 2.89
CA LEU A 435 10.32 -29.31 4.25
C LEU A 435 8.81 -29.38 4.51
N VAL A 436 8.04 -28.47 3.90
CA VAL A 436 6.57 -28.39 4.09
C VAL A 436 5.83 -29.31 3.10
N GLY A 437 6.54 -29.87 2.11
CA GLY A 437 5.95 -30.72 1.07
C GLY A 437 5.02 -29.98 0.11
N SER A 438 5.15 -28.65 0.01
CA SER A 438 4.37 -27.80 -0.88
C SER A 438 5.19 -27.41 -2.10
N ASN A 439 4.58 -27.48 -3.29
CA ASN A 439 5.17 -26.96 -4.53
C ASN A 439 4.81 -25.48 -4.76
N ASP A 440 3.92 -24.90 -3.96
CA ASP A 440 3.51 -23.51 -4.04
C ASP A 440 4.29 -22.65 -3.02
N ASN A 441 5.22 -21.83 -3.53
CA ASN A 441 6.10 -20.97 -2.77
C ASN A 441 5.62 -19.50 -2.75
N THR A 442 4.51 -19.19 -3.41
CA THR A 442 4.09 -17.80 -3.65
C THR A 442 3.85 -17.05 -2.35
N HIS A 443 3.33 -17.71 -1.32
CA HIS A 443 3.15 -17.08 0.00
C HIS A 443 4.44 -16.87 0.79
N LEU A 444 5.52 -17.60 0.51
CA LEU A 444 6.81 -17.36 1.15
C LEU A 444 7.51 -16.11 0.63
N THR A 445 7.18 -15.66 -0.59
CA THR A 445 7.74 -14.47 -1.23
C THR A 445 6.87 -13.23 -1.10
N ALA A 446 5.60 -13.40 -0.72
CA ALA A 446 4.69 -12.29 -0.52
C ALA A 446 5.06 -11.50 0.74
N VAL A 447 5.35 -10.20 0.58
CA VAL A 447 5.65 -9.26 1.69
C VAL A 447 4.39 -8.92 2.47
N LYS A 448 3.29 -8.71 1.75
CA LYS A 448 1.99 -8.37 2.31
C LYS A 448 0.85 -8.82 1.41
N TYR A 449 -0.31 -8.92 2.01
CA TYR A 449 -1.57 -9.15 1.33
C TYR A 449 -2.37 -7.86 1.22
N LEU A 450 -2.87 -7.55 0.02
CA LEU A 450 -3.86 -6.52 -0.21
C LEU A 450 -5.22 -7.21 -0.31
N ILE A 451 -6.17 -6.76 0.47
CA ILE A 451 -7.50 -7.37 0.62
C ILE A 451 -8.56 -6.41 0.11
N ARG A 452 -9.50 -6.92 -0.65
CA ARG A 452 -10.73 -6.26 -1.04
C ARG A 452 -11.90 -7.09 -0.52
N ALA A 453 -12.62 -6.59 0.49
CA ALA A 453 -13.75 -7.29 1.11
C ALA A 453 -15.02 -6.44 1.01
N THR A 454 -16.08 -6.98 0.41
CA THR A 454 -17.34 -6.26 0.15
C THR A 454 -18.41 -6.71 1.14
N ARG A 455 -19.16 -5.75 1.71
CA ARG A 455 -20.35 -6.01 2.53
C ARG A 455 -21.49 -6.43 1.61
N SER A 456 -21.94 -7.69 1.72
CA SER A 456 -23.15 -8.12 1.02
C SER A 456 -24.41 -7.49 1.62
N LYS A 457 -25.52 -7.53 0.86
CA LYS A 457 -26.82 -7.07 1.34
C LYS A 457 -27.41 -7.95 2.45
N ASN A 458 -26.95 -9.20 2.54
CA ASN A 458 -27.41 -10.18 3.51
C ASN A 458 -26.39 -10.28 4.64
N SER A 459 -26.80 -10.09 5.88
CA SER A 459 -25.96 -10.42 7.04
C SER A 459 -26.00 -11.93 7.24
N TYR A 460 -24.84 -12.60 7.12
CA TYR A 460 -24.74 -14.04 7.41
C TYR A 460 -24.85 -14.31 8.91
N SER A 461 -25.57 -15.39 9.25
CA SER A 461 -25.52 -15.96 10.60
C SER A 461 -24.14 -16.60 10.86
N SER A 462 -23.79 -16.86 12.13
CA SER A 462 -22.55 -17.56 12.47
C SER A 462 -22.41 -18.91 11.75
N LEU A 463 -23.53 -19.62 11.55
CA LEU A 463 -23.56 -20.89 10.83
C LEU A 463 -23.25 -20.71 9.33
N GLU A 464 -23.78 -19.69 8.68
CA GLU A 464 -23.50 -19.38 7.27
C GLU A 464 -22.01 -19.07 7.05
N ILE A 465 -21.41 -18.32 7.97
CA ILE A 465 -19.97 -18.01 7.93
C ILE A 465 -19.12 -19.28 8.03
N LEU A 466 -19.44 -20.18 8.96
CA LEU A 466 -18.71 -21.44 9.13
C LEU A 466 -18.84 -22.36 7.90
N LEU A 467 -20.04 -22.43 7.31
CA LEU A 467 -20.27 -23.21 6.08
C LEU A 467 -19.49 -22.64 4.88
N GLU A 468 -19.40 -21.31 4.78
CA GLU A 468 -18.63 -20.66 3.74
C GLU A 468 -17.12 -20.87 3.92
N GLN A 469 -16.60 -20.92 5.16
CA GLN A 469 -15.21 -21.28 5.44
C GLN A 469 -14.89 -22.70 4.96
N ILE A 470 -15.79 -23.66 5.22
CA ILE A 470 -15.63 -25.04 4.76
C ILE A 470 -15.62 -25.09 3.23
N ASN A 471 -16.56 -24.39 2.57
CA ASN A 471 -16.65 -24.31 1.11
C ASN A 471 -15.35 -23.79 0.47
N ARG A 472 -14.71 -22.82 1.11
CA ARG A 472 -13.44 -22.22 0.65
C ARG A 472 -12.20 -23.00 1.09
N GLY A 473 -12.34 -24.06 1.87
CA GLY A 473 -11.21 -24.83 2.40
C GLY A 473 -10.39 -24.09 3.47
N ILE A 474 -10.99 -23.07 4.14
CA ILE A 474 -10.31 -22.26 5.15
C ILE A 474 -10.40 -22.99 6.51
N ASP A 475 -9.25 -23.35 7.06
CA ASP A 475 -9.10 -23.97 8.39
C ASP A 475 -10.20 -25.01 8.74
N VAL A 476 -10.51 -25.89 7.78
CA VAL A 476 -11.65 -26.81 7.84
C VAL A 476 -11.71 -27.58 9.15
N ASN A 477 -10.58 -28.05 9.68
CA ASN A 477 -10.55 -28.82 10.94
C ASN A 477 -10.99 -27.97 12.14
N GLU A 478 -10.52 -26.72 12.27
CA GLU A 478 -10.91 -25.82 13.36
C GLU A 478 -12.37 -25.37 13.22
N THR A 479 -12.79 -25.05 12.01
CA THR A 479 -14.17 -24.69 11.70
C THR A 479 -15.14 -25.82 12.08
N VAL A 480 -14.79 -27.06 11.77
CA VAL A 480 -15.60 -28.23 12.16
C VAL A 480 -15.57 -28.46 13.66
N LEU A 481 -14.45 -28.23 14.35
CA LEU A 481 -14.41 -28.29 15.82
C LEU A 481 -15.36 -27.28 16.47
N GLU A 482 -15.44 -26.06 15.94
CA GLU A 482 -16.39 -25.05 16.39
C GLU A 482 -17.84 -25.51 16.15
N MET A 483 -18.18 -25.97 14.94
CA MET A 483 -19.49 -26.54 14.64
C MET A 483 -19.83 -27.76 15.52
N THR A 484 -18.84 -28.59 15.81
CA THR A 484 -19.00 -29.73 16.73
C THR A 484 -19.37 -29.28 18.15
N SER A 485 -18.76 -28.18 18.63
CA SER A 485 -19.13 -27.57 19.91
C SER A 485 -20.55 -27.06 19.90
N MET A 486 -20.97 -26.36 18.83
CA MET A 486 -22.32 -25.83 18.65
C MET A 486 -23.39 -26.92 18.52
N LEU A 487 -23.05 -28.08 17.93
CA LEU A 487 -23.93 -29.27 17.91
C LEU A 487 -24.10 -29.87 19.29
N LYS A 488 -23.00 -29.97 20.07
CA LYS A 488 -23.00 -30.55 21.44
C LYS A 488 -23.76 -29.69 22.44
N ASP A 489 -23.71 -28.38 22.33
CA ASP A 489 -24.46 -27.45 23.20
C ASP A 489 -25.89 -27.18 22.73
N GLY A 490 -26.27 -27.71 21.54
CA GLY A 490 -27.60 -27.56 20.96
C GLY A 490 -27.85 -26.22 20.26
N SER A 491 -26.84 -25.40 20.06
CA SER A 491 -26.96 -24.11 19.34
C SER A 491 -27.30 -24.30 17.87
N ILE A 492 -26.85 -25.41 17.27
CA ILE A 492 -27.19 -25.84 15.91
C ILE A 492 -27.58 -27.33 15.89
N ASN A 493 -28.19 -27.77 14.79
CA ASN A 493 -28.45 -29.18 14.51
C ASN A 493 -28.32 -29.46 13.01
N SER A 494 -28.32 -30.74 12.61
CA SER A 494 -28.18 -31.14 11.20
C SER A 494 -29.25 -30.57 10.27
N SER A 495 -30.49 -30.39 10.75
CA SER A 495 -31.55 -29.75 9.95
C SER A 495 -31.26 -28.28 9.67
N MET A 496 -30.74 -27.54 10.65
CA MET A 496 -30.32 -26.14 10.46
C MET A 496 -29.12 -26.06 9.47
N ILE A 497 -28.14 -26.95 9.59
CA ILE A 497 -27.01 -27.03 8.66
C ILE A 497 -27.52 -27.24 7.24
N ILE A 498 -28.39 -28.25 7.00
CA ILE A 498 -28.93 -28.55 5.67
C ILE A 498 -29.76 -27.39 5.13
N SER A 499 -30.62 -26.78 5.94
CA SER A 499 -31.44 -25.64 5.50
C SER A 499 -30.53 -24.46 5.10
N THR A 500 -29.49 -24.18 5.85
CA THR A 500 -28.56 -23.09 5.57
C THR A 500 -27.72 -23.38 4.32
N VAL A 501 -27.18 -24.61 4.18
CA VAL A 501 -26.48 -25.03 2.96
C VAL A 501 -27.35 -24.84 1.71
N ASN A 502 -28.65 -25.07 1.80
CA ASN A 502 -29.57 -24.92 0.68
C ASN A 502 -29.85 -23.46 0.29
N THR A 503 -29.59 -22.49 1.17
CA THR A 503 -29.78 -21.05 0.91
C THR A 503 -28.53 -20.36 0.40
N LEU A 504 -27.34 -20.97 0.60
CA LEU A 504 -26.05 -20.39 0.23
C LEU A 504 -25.65 -20.70 -1.22
N GLU A 505 -24.88 -19.81 -1.83
CA GLU A 505 -24.23 -20.03 -3.14
C GLU A 505 -22.86 -20.72 -2.97
N ILE A 506 -22.89 -21.99 -2.51
CA ILE A 506 -21.71 -22.81 -2.22
C ILE A 506 -21.80 -24.16 -2.94
N ASP A 507 -20.70 -24.88 -3.03
CA ASP A 507 -20.70 -26.28 -3.43
C ASP A 507 -21.32 -27.14 -2.29
N ARG A 508 -22.62 -27.32 -2.38
CA ARG A 508 -23.42 -28.00 -1.35
C ARG A 508 -22.96 -29.42 -1.10
N GLN A 509 -22.62 -30.16 -2.18
CA GLN A 509 -22.17 -31.55 -2.04
C GLN A 509 -20.82 -31.67 -1.37
N LEU A 510 -19.87 -30.80 -1.76
CA LEU A 510 -18.55 -30.71 -1.13
C LEU A 510 -18.69 -30.48 0.37
N VAL A 511 -19.44 -29.44 0.75
CA VAL A 511 -19.60 -29.05 2.18
C VAL A 511 -20.27 -30.14 2.98
N LEU A 512 -21.37 -30.73 2.49
CA LEU A 512 -22.09 -31.80 3.18
C LEU A 512 -21.21 -33.06 3.37
N ASN A 513 -20.40 -33.42 2.39
CA ASN A 513 -19.49 -34.56 2.48
C ASN A 513 -18.30 -34.32 3.41
N ILE A 514 -17.72 -33.12 3.39
CA ILE A 514 -16.66 -32.74 4.34
C ILE A 514 -17.19 -32.83 5.76
N LEU A 515 -18.37 -32.24 6.04
CA LEU A 515 -19.01 -32.29 7.35
C LEU A 515 -19.30 -33.72 7.80
N ALA A 516 -19.88 -34.54 6.91
CA ALA A 516 -20.19 -35.94 7.23
C ALA A 516 -18.93 -36.73 7.62
N ASN A 517 -17.83 -36.58 6.86
CA ASN A 517 -16.55 -37.22 7.18
C ASN A 517 -15.96 -36.73 8.51
N GLN A 518 -15.96 -35.44 8.72
CA GLN A 518 -15.42 -34.85 9.94
C GLN A 518 -16.25 -35.19 11.17
N PHE A 519 -17.57 -35.20 11.06
CA PHE A 519 -18.46 -35.62 12.15
C PHE A 519 -18.27 -37.10 12.50
N PHE A 520 -17.94 -37.93 11.51
CA PHE A 520 -17.55 -39.32 11.74
C PHE A 520 -16.29 -39.40 12.61
N ILE A 521 -15.24 -38.63 12.28
CA ILE A 521 -13.99 -38.58 13.06
C ILE A 521 -14.25 -38.09 14.49
N HIS A 522 -15.18 -37.18 14.70
CA HIS A 522 -15.52 -36.61 16.00
C HIS A 522 -16.64 -37.37 16.77
N GLY A 523 -17.13 -38.48 16.24
CA GLY A 523 -18.11 -39.35 16.89
C GLY A 523 -19.55 -38.83 16.93
N LEU A 524 -19.90 -37.91 16.04
CA LEU A 524 -21.25 -37.30 15.93
C LEU A 524 -22.14 -38.12 14.97
N TYR A 525 -22.30 -39.39 15.20
CA TYR A 525 -22.93 -40.35 14.25
C TYR A 525 -24.39 -40.03 13.93
N ASN A 526 -25.14 -39.41 14.83
CA ASN A 526 -26.56 -39.08 14.63
C ASN A 526 -26.75 -37.98 13.57
N ASP A 527 -25.75 -37.13 13.37
CA ASP A 527 -25.81 -35.99 12.47
C ASP A 527 -25.30 -36.32 11.05
N ILE A 528 -24.65 -37.47 10.86
CA ILE A 528 -24.04 -37.85 9.58
C ILE A 528 -25.09 -38.27 8.55
N ILE A 529 -26.02 -39.15 8.94
CA ILE A 529 -27.03 -39.70 8.01
C ILE A 529 -27.89 -38.59 7.36
N PRO A 530 -28.39 -37.59 8.12
CA PRO A 530 -29.14 -36.48 7.50
C PRO A 530 -28.31 -35.71 6.44
N LEU A 531 -27.01 -35.47 6.69
CA LEU A 531 -26.14 -34.76 5.75
C LEU A 531 -25.89 -35.56 4.47
N LEU A 532 -25.62 -36.86 4.59
CA LEU A 532 -25.43 -37.74 3.44
C LEU A 532 -26.72 -37.89 2.62
N ASN A 533 -27.89 -38.00 3.26
CA ASN A 533 -29.17 -38.02 2.59
C ASN A 533 -29.39 -36.73 1.78
N ALA A 534 -29.15 -35.56 2.38
CA ALA A 534 -29.26 -34.29 1.71
C ALA A 534 -28.30 -34.18 0.50
N SER A 535 -27.11 -34.76 0.59
CA SER A 535 -26.17 -34.82 -0.52
C SER A 535 -26.65 -35.75 -1.65
N LEU A 536 -27.26 -36.91 -1.32
CA LEU A 536 -27.84 -37.83 -2.30
C LEU A 536 -29.07 -37.26 -3.01
N GLU A 537 -29.82 -36.38 -2.35
CA GLU A 537 -30.94 -35.65 -2.96
C GLU A 537 -30.49 -34.71 -4.06
N ILE A 538 -29.25 -34.16 -3.96
CA ILE A 538 -28.65 -33.31 -4.98
C ILE A 538 -28.15 -34.16 -6.17
N ASN A 539 -27.39 -35.22 -5.88
CA ASN A 539 -26.91 -36.19 -6.86
C ASN A 539 -26.80 -37.59 -6.25
N SER A 540 -27.73 -38.46 -6.61
CA SER A 540 -27.83 -39.83 -6.09
C SER A 540 -26.65 -40.76 -6.47
N LYS A 541 -25.81 -40.34 -7.42
CA LYS A 541 -24.63 -41.08 -7.87
C LYS A 541 -23.30 -40.43 -7.49
N HIS A 542 -23.33 -39.45 -6.57
CA HIS A 542 -22.10 -38.75 -6.16
C HIS A 542 -21.16 -39.73 -5.46
N TYR A 543 -19.93 -39.85 -5.97
CA TYR A 543 -18.94 -40.81 -5.52
C TYR A 543 -18.64 -40.71 -4.03
N ASP A 544 -18.20 -39.52 -3.54
CA ASP A 544 -17.83 -39.32 -2.14
C ASP A 544 -18.99 -39.61 -1.20
N THR A 545 -20.23 -39.25 -1.59
CA THR A 545 -21.42 -39.50 -0.77
C THR A 545 -21.70 -41.00 -0.66
N LEU A 546 -21.66 -41.75 -1.76
CA LEU A 546 -21.87 -43.19 -1.74
C LEU A 546 -20.78 -43.91 -0.94
N TYR A 547 -19.53 -43.48 -1.10
CA TYR A 547 -18.38 -44.01 -0.34
C TYR A 547 -18.49 -43.73 1.16
N ASN A 548 -18.76 -42.46 1.55
CA ASN A 548 -18.94 -42.06 2.94
C ASN A 548 -20.09 -42.80 3.60
N TYR A 549 -21.20 -43.00 2.89
CA TYR A 549 -22.34 -43.75 3.37
C TYR A 549 -21.99 -45.25 3.61
N ALA A 550 -21.33 -45.85 2.65
CA ALA A 550 -20.89 -47.24 2.76
C ALA A 550 -19.86 -47.44 3.90
N SER A 551 -18.94 -46.50 4.07
CA SER A 551 -17.94 -46.51 5.13
C SER A 551 -18.59 -46.41 6.51
N LEU A 552 -19.57 -45.49 6.67
CA LEU A 552 -20.34 -45.36 7.90
C LEU A 552 -21.07 -46.66 8.24
N LEU A 553 -21.84 -47.23 7.26
CA LEU A 553 -22.61 -48.45 7.46
C LEU A 553 -21.73 -49.63 7.82
N HIS A 554 -20.59 -49.78 7.15
CA HIS A 554 -19.61 -50.82 7.49
C HIS A 554 -19.08 -50.67 8.93
N SER A 555 -18.78 -49.42 9.35
CA SER A 555 -18.27 -49.14 10.70
C SER A 555 -19.24 -49.52 11.84
N ILE A 556 -20.55 -49.52 11.54
CA ILE A 556 -21.58 -49.92 12.52
C ILE A 556 -22.07 -51.38 12.32
N GLY A 557 -21.39 -52.14 11.44
CA GLY A 557 -21.70 -53.55 11.17
C GLY A 557 -22.88 -53.81 10.24
N ALA A 558 -23.39 -52.78 9.54
CA ALA A 558 -24.49 -52.85 8.57
C ALA A 558 -23.94 -53.17 7.16
N ASP A 559 -23.17 -54.29 7.05
CA ASP A 559 -22.42 -54.63 5.83
C ASP A 559 -23.31 -54.91 4.59
N ARG A 560 -24.53 -55.41 4.80
CA ARG A 560 -25.48 -55.61 3.67
C ARG A 560 -25.92 -54.30 3.06
N GLU A 561 -26.21 -53.35 3.87
CA GLU A 561 -26.60 -51.99 3.45
C GLU A 561 -25.39 -51.26 2.86
N ALA A 562 -24.19 -51.38 3.42
CA ALA A 562 -22.96 -50.85 2.87
C ALA A 562 -22.70 -51.34 1.43
N LEU A 563 -22.93 -52.63 1.19
CA LEU A 563 -22.77 -53.23 -0.13
C LEU A 563 -23.74 -52.61 -1.18
N MET A 564 -24.95 -52.20 -0.77
CA MET A 564 -25.89 -51.54 -1.67
C MET A 564 -25.35 -50.21 -2.23
N TYR A 565 -24.68 -49.42 -1.40
CA TYR A 565 -24.08 -48.12 -1.81
C TYR A 565 -22.80 -48.35 -2.62
N LEU A 566 -21.91 -49.28 -2.22
CA LEU A 566 -20.71 -49.61 -2.96
C LEU A 566 -20.99 -50.13 -4.38
N ASN A 567 -22.11 -50.85 -4.59
CA ASN A 567 -22.50 -51.34 -5.91
C ASN A 567 -23.03 -50.22 -6.82
N GLN A 568 -23.39 -49.07 -6.30
CA GLN A 568 -23.81 -47.91 -7.11
C GLN A 568 -22.63 -47.06 -7.60
N ILE A 569 -21.43 -47.28 -7.06
CA ILE A 569 -20.19 -46.65 -7.54
C ILE A 569 -19.77 -47.29 -8.86
N GLU A 570 -19.86 -46.53 -9.97
CA GLU A 570 -19.59 -47.02 -11.32
C GLU A 570 -18.11 -47.32 -11.55
N GLU A 571 -17.22 -46.37 -11.14
CA GLU A 571 -15.75 -46.54 -11.20
C GLU A 571 -15.19 -46.61 -9.79
N LYS A 572 -14.74 -47.78 -9.40
CA LYS A 572 -14.14 -47.99 -8.07
C LYS A 572 -12.65 -47.72 -8.11
N ASP A 573 -12.23 -46.80 -7.26
CA ASP A 573 -10.81 -46.58 -7.00
C ASP A 573 -10.24 -47.57 -5.99
N HIS A 574 -8.99 -47.35 -5.56
CA HIS A 574 -8.29 -48.21 -4.60
C HIS A 574 -9.03 -48.26 -3.25
N GLU A 575 -9.57 -47.13 -2.77
CA GLU A 575 -10.20 -47.02 -1.45
C GLU A 575 -11.57 -47.69 -1.42
N SER A 576 -12.42 -47.42 -2.40
CA SER A 576 -13.74 -48.06 -2.55
C SER A 576 -13.64 -49.54 -2.86
N GLY A 577 -12.62 -49.94 -3.62
CA GLY A 577 -12.31 -51.35 -3.88
C GLY A 577 -11.90 -52.11 -2.63
N HIS A 578 -11.04 -51.53 -1.80
CA HIS A 578 -10.61 -52.10 -0.52
C HIS A 578 -11.76 -52.18 0.52
N LEU A 579 -12.61 -51.14 0.57
CA LEU A 579 -13.79 -51.18 1.42
C LEU A 579 -14.76 -52.27 0.98
N LEU A 580 -14.98 -52.43 -0.33
CA LEU A 580 -15.83 -53.50 -0.88
C LEU A 580 -15.31 -54.89 -0.47
N GLU A 581 -14.00 -55.13 -0.54
CA GLU A 581 -13.39 -56.40 -0.14
C GLU A 581 -13.62 -56.67 1.35
N LYS A 582 -13.47 -55.65 2.22
CA LYS A 582 -13.76 -55.78 3.68
C LYS A 582 -15.22 -56.11 3.94
N VAL A 583 -16.15 -55.43 3.30
CA VAL A 583 -17.60 -55.62 3.45
C VAL A 583 -17.99 -57.04 2.98
N LEU A 584 -17.43 -57.52 1.87
CA LEU A 584 -17.70 -58.85 1.37
C LEU A 584 -17.15 -59.92 2.31
N ASN A 585 -15.96 -59.72 2.88
CA ASN A 585 -15.37 -60.68 3.84
C ASN A 585 -16.18 -60.78 5.15
N ASN A 586 -16.85 -59.73 5.59
CA ASN A 586 -17.73 -59.76 6.77
C ASN A 586 -19.09 -60.43 6.51
N LEU A 587 -19.51 -60.53 5.25
CA LEU A 587 -20.78 -61.15 4.85
C LEU A 587 -20.68 -62.66 4.54
N ILE A 588 -19.48 -63.20 4.49
CA ILE A 588 -19.15 -64.62 4.36
C ILE A 588 -18.99 -65.23 5.75
#